data_95f44beabc17d9f2cc74fb0786f18080
#
_entry.id   95f44beabc17d9f2cc74fb0786f18080
#
_cell.length_a   1.000
_cell.length_b   1.000
_cell.length_c   1.000
_cell.angle_alpha   90.00
_cell.angle_beta   90.00
_cell.angle_gamma   90.00
#
_symmetry.space_group_name_H-M   'P 1'
#
loop_
_entity.id
_entity.type
_entity.pdbx_description
1 polymer ?
#
loop_
_entity_poly.entity_id
_entity_poly.type
_entity_poly.pdbx_seq_one_letter_code
_entity_poly.pdbx_strand_id
1 'polypeptide(L)'
;MSNESPIGAKTRATRRRALSPLVGLVVLGCAASATHANRGDIRIADTDVYPESVTSTSDGTIYVGSIKGNVYRAAPDENVALPWITTSEENGILTILGVFADEANGTLWLCSVPNFFGPERSQGVSSLMAFDLETGEQEGVYPFPPPASACNDIAIGPDGSVFATDTPNGRIFRLEPGADALELYGADPALVGIDGIAFAEDGTLYVNNVRTNEIFRVEQNRRGEMTGLTKLTVSHELSGPDGFRHIEGNRFLQAEGPIGRVSIVTIEGDTATLTILTDELTSTPGATPVGDTAYAIESQIGHLTDPALRNTPPGPFMLYAVPMR
;
A
#
# COMPACT_ATOMS: atom_id res chain seq x y z
N MET A 1 -21.66 66.66 55.12
CA MET A 1 -21.85 67.55 53.98
C MET A 1 -21.88 66.64 52.74
N SER A 2 -22.97 66.10 52.48
CA SER A 2 -24.04 66.27 51.52
C SER A 2 -23.57 66.86 50.18
N ASN A 3 -23.60 66.08 49.13
CA ASN A 3 -24.21 66.52 47.89
C ASN A 3 -24.65 65.30 47.02
N GLU A 4 -25.95 65.23 46.91
CA GLU A 4 -26.68 64.38 45.95
C GLU A 4 -26.68 65.09 44.60
N SER A 5 -26.69 64.40 43.51
CA SER A 5 -27.13 64.87 42.21
C SER A 5 -27.70 63.78 41.35
N PRO A 6 -28.62 64.00 40.41
CA PRO A 6 -29.79 63.16 40.20
C PRO A 6 -29.73 62.26 38.99
N ILE A 7 -30.65 61.32 39.02
CA ILE A 7 -30.97 60.29 38.07
C ILE A 7 -31.38 60.86 36.70
N GLY A 8 -30.66 60.45 35.64
CA GLY A 8 -31.02 60.69 34.25
C GLY A 8 -31.63 59.44 33.63
N ALA A 9 -32.91 59.44 33.32
CA ALA A 9 -33.63 58.42 32.61
C ALA A 9 -33.15 58.32 31.16
N LYS A 10 -32.64 57.17 30.72
CA LYS A 10 -32.38 56.83 29.29
C LYS A 10 -33.47 55.93 28.75
N THR A 11 -34.25 56.49 27.84
CA THR A 11 -35.23 55.82 26.98
C THR A 11 -34.58 54.72 26.13
N ARG A 12 -35.10 53.53 26.25
CA ARG A 12 -34.73 52.36 25.43
C ARG A 12 -35.44 52.43 24.07
N ALA A 13 -34.69 52.68 23.00
CA ALA A 13 -35.16 52.53 21.64
C ALA A 13 -35.11 51.02 21.21
N THR A 14 -36.24 50.42 20.99
CA THR A 14 -36.42 49.08 20.45
C THR A 14 -36.12 49.08 18.95
N ARG A 15 -34.97 48.56 18.54
CA ARG A 15 -34.64 48.25 17.14
C ARG A 15 -35.27 46.89 16.79
N ARG A 16 -36.28 46.89 15.95
CA ARG A 16 -36.79 45.70 15.25
C ARG A 16 -35.73 45.23 14.24
N ARG A 17 -35.16 44.01 14.44
CA ARG A 17 -34.34 43.35 13.44
C ARG A 17 -35.26 42.70 12.40
N ALA A 18 -35.10 43.11 11.16
CA ALA A 18 -35.68 42.41 10.00
C ALA A 18 -34.93 41.11 9.79
N LEU A 19 -35.66 39.99 9.79
CA LEU A 19 -35.14 38.68 9.34
C LEU A 19 -35.16 38.68 7.81
N SER A 20 -33.98 38.62 7.20
CA SER A 20 -33.81 38.27 5.79
C SER A 20 -33.80 36.73 5.66
N PRO A 21 -34.52 36.15 4.72
CA PRO A 21 -34.44 34.69 4.48
C PRO A 21 -33.09 34.40 3.80
N LEU A 22 -32.25 33.55 4.44
CA LEU A 22 -31.11 32.91 3.81
C LEU A 22 -31.63 31.85 2.84
N VAL A 23 -31.56 32.13 1.54
CA VAL A 23 -31.73 31.10 0.49
C VAL A 23 -30.42 30.31 0.47
N GLY A 24 -30.44 29.12 1.08
CA GLY A 24 -29.35 28.16 1.01
C GLY A 24 -29.26 27.58 -0.41
N LEU A 25 -28.23 27.97 -1.14
CA LEU A 25 -27.86 27.34 -2.41
C LEU A 25 -27.23 25.98 -2.08
N VAL A 26 -27.99 24.89 -2.23
CA VAL A 26 -27.45 23.53 -2.19
C VAL A 26 -26.72 23.31 -3.52
N VAL A 27 -25.41 23.44 -3.51
CA VAL A 27 -24.57 23.00 -4.62
C VAL A 27 -24.46 21.47 -4.50
N LEU A 28 -25.27 20.74 -5.27
CA LEU A 28 -25.00 19.32 -5.53
C LEU A 28 -23.69 19.24 -6.33
N GLY A 29 -22.60 18.96 -5.65
CA GLY A 29 -21.37 18.54 -6.29
C GLY A 29 -21.59 17.16 -6.91
N CYS A 30 -21.81 17.09 -8.22
CA CYS A 30 -21.58 15.86 -8.96
C CYS A 30 -20.09 15.56 -8.89
N ALA A 31 -19.68 14.60 -8.04
CA ALA A 31 -18.40 13.94 -8.20
C ALA A 31 -18.44 13.24 -9.57
N ALA A 32 -17.80 13.83 -10.56
CA ALA A 32 -17.53 13.16 -11.81
C ALA A 32 -16.52 12.04 -11.47
N SER A 33 -16.97 10.79 -11.51
CA SER A 33 -16.06 9.66 -11.54
C SER A 33 -15.15 9.88 -12.76
N ALA A 34 -13.88 10.13 -12.51
CA ALA A 34 -12.89 10.20 -13.59
C ALA A 34 -12.86 8.80 -14.25
N THR A 35 -13.37 8.70 -15.46
CA THR A 35 -13.19 7.50 -16.27
C THR A 35 -11.74 7.50 -16.71
N HIS A 36 -10.87 6.77 -15.97
CA HIS A 36 -9.50 6.55 -16.42
C HIS A 36 -9.57 5.78 -17.73
N ALA A 37 -9.05 6.39 -18.81
CA ALA A 37 -8.88 5.67 -20.06
C ALA A 37 -7.91 4.50 -19.80
N ASN A 38 -8.26 3.30 -20.27
CA ASN A 38 -7.34 2.16 -20.23
C ASN A 38 -6.12 2.52 -21.11
N ARG A 39 -5.01 2.87 -20.44
CA ARG A 39 -3.77 3.33 -21.09
C ARG A 39 -2.89 2.18 -21.62
N GLY A 40 -3.38 0.92 -21.52
CA GLY A 40 -2.60 -0.25 -21.93
C GLY A 40 -1.40 -0.52 -21.02
N ASP A 41 -0.47 -1.34 -21.51
CA ASP A 41 0.73 -1.72 -20.75
C ASP A 41 1.65 -0.52 -20.53
N ILE A 42 2.37 -0.53 -19.39
CA ILE A 42 3.29 0.53 -19.01
C ILE A 42 4.71 -0.04 -19.00
N ARG A 43 5.63 0.58 -19.73
CA ARG A 43 7.04 0.22 -19.72
C ARG A 43 7.78 1.00 -18.62
N ILE A 44 8.65 0.33 -17.89
CA ILE A 44 9.58 1.00 -16.97
C ILE A 44 10.83 1.39 -17.74
N ALA A 45 11.23 2.68 -17.67
CA ALA A 45 12.28 3.27 -18.49
C ALA A 45 13.69 3.03 -17.92
N ASP A 46 14.01 1.76 -17.67
CA ASP A 46 15.33 1.32 -17.19
C ASP A 46 15.57 -0.13 -17.59
N THR A 47 16.81 -0.60 -17.46
CA THR A 47 17.24 -1.96 -17.84
C THR A 47 17.70 -2.81 -16.64
N ASP A 48 17.74 -2.26 -15.43
CA ASP A 48 18.15 -2.95 -14.19
C ASP A 48 17.16 -2.63 -13.06
N VAL A 49 15.90 -3.01 -13.24
CA VAL A 49 14.79 -2.63 -12.36
C VAL A 49 14.43 -3.76 -11.40
N TYR A 50 14.00 -4.90 -11.92
CA TYR A 50 13.43 -6.01 -11.16
C TYR A 50 12.35 -5.51 -10.20
N PRO A 51 11.18 -5.07 -10.73
CA PRO A 51 10.11 -4.53 -9.92
C PRO A 51 9.57 -5.59 -8.96
N GLU A 52 9.27 -5.19 -7.73
CA GLU A 52 8.82 -6.11 -6.70
C GLU A 52 7.47 -5.71 -6.14
N SER A 53 7.21 -4.44 -5.99
CA SER A 53 5.92 -3.95 -5.49
C SER A 53 5.39 -2.79 -6.33
N VAL A 54 4.06 -2.61 -6.29
CA VAL A 54 3.37 -1.56 -7.04
C VAL A 54 2.19 -1.03 -6.24
N THR A 55 1.95 0.27 -6.36
CA THR A 55 0.80 0.96 -5.80
C THR A 55 0.30 2.04 -6.74
N SER A 56 -0.94 2.49 -6.56
CA SER A 56 -1.52 3.56 -7.36
C SER A 56 -2.29 4.54 -6.50
N THR A 57 -2.46 5.74 -7.01
CA THR A 57 -3.34 6.77 -6.45
C THR A 57 -4.67 6.81 -7.19
N SER A 58 -5.66 7.46 -6.59
CA SER A 58 -7.02 7.56 -7.12
C SER A 58 -7.11 8.32 -8.46
N ASP A 59 -6.12 9.17 -8.76
CA ASP A 59 -6.00 9.82 -10.07
C ASP A 59 -5.40 8.93 -11.16
N GLY A 60 -4.96 7.71 -10.82
CA GLY A 60 -4.35 6.74 -11.72
C GLY A 60 -2.82 6.86 -11.87
N THR A 61 -2.15 7.67 -11.07
CA THR A 61 -0.68 7.64 -10.96
C THR A 61 -0.26 6.29 -10.39
N ILE A 62 0.80 5.69 -10.94
CA ILE A 62 1.34 4.41 -10.49
C ILE A 62 2.78 4.59 -10.01
N TYR A 63 3.11 3.98 -8.88
CA TYR A 63 4.45 3.93 -8.30
C TYR A 63 4.93 2.48 -8.22
N VAL A 64 6.15 2.24 -8.67
CA VAL A 64 6.75 0.90 -8.74
C VAL A 64 8.04 0.87 -7.94
N GLY A 65 8.09 0.02 -6.92
CA GLY A 65 9.31 -0.25 -6.14
C GLY A 65 10.18 -1.31 -6.82
N SER A 66 11.49 -1.09 -6.77
CA SER A 66 12.50 -1.94 -7.39
C SER A 66 13.42 -2.55 -6.33
N ILE A 67 13.80 -3.80 -6.50
CA ILE A 67 14.84 -4.40 -5.63
C ILE A 67 16.22 -3.73 -5.77
N LYS A 68 16.39 -2.85 -6.76
CA LYS A 68 17.57 -1.99 -6.91
C LYS A 68 17.48 -0.69 -6.10
N GLY A 69 16.41 -0.52 -5.31
CA GLY A 69 16.25 0.61 -4.39
C GLY A 69 15.69 1.88 -5.06
N ASN A 70 15.17 1.81 -6.26
CA ASN A 70 14.56 2.94 -6.94
C ASN A 70 13.03 2.84 -6.94
N VAL A 71 12.34 3.97 -6.91
CA VAL A 71 10.92 4.08 -7.21
C VAL A 71 10.76 4.72 -8.58
N TYR A 72 9.93 4.10 -9.41
CA TYR A 72 9.51 4.61 -10.72
C TYR A 72 8.08 5.11 -10.62
N ARG A 73 7.76 6.17 -11.39
CA ARG A 73 6.43 6.78 -11.41
C ARG A 73 5.92 6.91 -12.83
N ALA A 74 4.68 6.50 -13.05
CA ALA A 74 3.93 6.79 -14.28
C ALA A 74 2.74 7.69 -13.94
N ALA A 75 2.64 8.87 -14.57
CA ALA A 75 1.49 9.75 -14.43
C ALA A 75 0.22 9.12 -15.05
N PRO A 76 -1.00 9.62 -14.77
CA PRO A 76 -2.26 8.97 -15.14
C PRO A 76 -2.39 8.61 -16.62
N ASP A 77 -1.90 9.47 -17.52
CA ASP A 77 -2.01 9.30 -18.98
C ASP A 77 -0.72 8.78 -19.64
N GLU A 78 0.30 8.47 -18.83
CA GLU A 78 1.60 8.02 -19.32
C GLU A 78 1.69 6.49 -19.34
N ASN A 79 2.22 5.93 -20.42
CA ASN A 79 2.51 4.50 -20.54
C ASN A 79 4.01 4.18 -20.36
N VAL A 80 4.74 5.10 -19.73
CA VAL A 80 6.15 4.93 -19.34
C VAL A 80 6.33 5.40 -17.91
N ALA A 81 6.80 4.49 -17.03
CA ALA A 81 7.23 4.83 -15.71
C ALA A 81 8.69 5.29 -15.71
N LEU A 82 8.93 6.50 -15.22
CA LEU A 82 10.25 7.13 -15.15
C LEU A 82 10.84 7.03 -13.75
N PRO A 83 12.18 7.01 -13.56
CA PRO A 83 12.79 7.13 -12.23
C PRO A 83 12.26 8.37 -11.50
N TRP A 84 11.85 8.21 -10.27
CA TRP A 84 11.30 9.28 -9.45
C TRP A 84 12.03 9.47 -8.12
N ILE A 85 12.14 8.42 -7.29
CA ILE A 85 13.04 8.41 -6.13
C ILE A 85 14.17 7.44 -6.45
N THR A 86 15.41 7.94 -6.40
CA THR A 86 16.60 7.14 -6.69
C THR A 86 17.35 6.88 -5.39
N THR A 87 17.79 5.63 -5.17
CA THR A 87 18.61 5.28 -4.01
C THR A 87 19.88 6.13 -3.96
N SER A 88 20.27 6.55 -2.77
CA SER A 88 21.48 7.34 -2.52
C SER A 88 22.01 7.09 -1.09
N GLU A 89 23.25 7.49 -0.82
CA GLU A 89 23.80 7.46 0.56
C GLU A 89 22.99 8.37 1.51
N GLU A 90 22.41 9.44 1.00
CA GLU A 90 21.64 10.43 1.78
C GLU A 90 20.31 9.86 2.26
N ASN A 91 19.52 9.23 1.38
CA ASN A 91 18.22 8.66 1.75
C ASN A 91 18.30 7.24 2.32
N GLY A 92 19.43 6.56 2.13
CA GLY A 92 19.68 5.25 2.72
C GLY A 92 18.75 4.13 2.26
N ILE A 93 18.04 4.31 1.14
CA ILE A 93 17.20 3.24 0.57
C ILE A 93 18.10 2.08 0.14
N LEU A 94 17.71 0.88 0.52
CA LEU A 94 18.37 -0.36 0.13
C LEU A 94 17.56 -1.05 -0.98
N THR A 95 17.15 -2.28 -0.77
CA THR A 95 16.20 -2.99 -1.64
C THR A 95 14.78 -2.63 -1.23
N ILE A 96 13.90 -2.32 -2.18
CA ILE A 96 12.49 -2.07 -1.91
C ILE A 96 11.71 -3.37 -2.13
N LEU A 97 10.97 -3.83 -1.10
CA LEU A 97 10.02 -4.94 -1.19
C LEU A 97 8.57 -4.44 -1.24
N GLY A 98 8.19 -3.45 -0.46
CA GLY A 98 6.84 -2.90 -0.44
C GLY A 98 6.80 -1.42 -0.82
N VAL A 99 5.76 -1.04 -1.55
CA VAL A 99 5.39 0.37 -1.75
C VAL A 99 3.89 0.56 -1.51
N PHE A 100 3.52 1.66 -0.86
CA PHE A 100 2.12 2.00 -0.63
C PHE A 100 1.90 3.52 -0.68
N ALA A 101 0.98 3.97 -1.54
CA ALA A 101 0.58 5.38 -1.65
C ALA A 101 -0.56 5.66 -0.67
N ASP A 102 -0.27 6.38 0.40
CA ASP A 102 -1.24 6.88 1.36
C ASP A 102 -1.68 8.29 0.94
N GLU A 103 -2.66 8.36 0.04
CA GLU A 103 -3.17 9.64 -0.47
C GLU A 103 -3.80 10.50 0.61
N ALA A 104 -4.39 9.89 1.64
CA ALA A 104 -5.07 10.62 2.71
C ALA A 104 -4.08 11.48 3.52
N ASN A 105 -2.85 11.00 3.67
CA ASN A 105 -1.79 11.69 4.41
C ASN A 105 -0.71 12.28 3.48
N GLY A 106 -0.80 12.08 2.15
CA GLY A 106 0.16 12.58 1.17
C GLY A 106 1.53 11.90 1.27
N THR A 107 1.59 10.65 1.73
CA THR A 107 2.84 9.92 1.97
C THR A 107 2.97 8.69 1.08
N LEU A 108 4.14 8.49 0.49
CA LEU A 108 4.53 7.22 -0.11
C LEU A 108 5.36 6.43 0.91
N TRP A 109 4.84 5.29 1.32
CA TRP A 109 5.51 4.37 2.24
C TRP A 109 6.32 3.33 1.48
N LEU A 110 7.55 3.06 1.93
CA LEU A 110 8.46 2.06 1.37
C LEU A 110 8.93 1.08 2.44
N CYS A 111 8.96 -0.22 2.12
CA CYS A 111 9.70 -1.23 2.86
C CYS A 111 11.10 -1.35 2.28
N SER A 112 12.11 -0.85 2.99
CA SER A 112 13.52 -0.89 2.61
C SER A 112 14.26 -1.95 3.42
N VAL A 113 14.92 -2.90 2.74
CA VAL A 113 15.58 -4.05 3.37
C VAL A 113 16.98 -4.28 2.82
N PRO A 114 17.91 -4.88 3.59
CA PRO A 114 19.18 -5.35 3.03
C PRO A 114 18.95 -6.32 1.88
N ASN A 115 19.68 -6.13 0.78
CA ASN A 115 19.56 -7.00 -0.39
C ASN A 115 19.96 -8.45 -0.07
N PHE A 116 19.05 -9.37 -0.31
CA PHE A 116 19.26 -10.81 -0.18
C PHE A 116 19.06 -11.57 -1.50
N PHE A 117 18.76 -10.87 -2.60
CA PHE A 117 18.61 -11.44 -3.92
C PHE A 117 20.00 -11.58 -4.61
N GLY A 118 20.21 -12.76 -5.20
CA GLY A 118 21.42 -13.03 -5.96
C GLY A 118 22.72 -13.01 -5.13
N PRO A 119 23.87 -12.79 -5.80
CA PRO A 119 25.19 -12.81 -5.15
C PRO A 119 25.55 -11.51 -4.42
N GLU A 120 24.94 -10.39 -4.80
CA GLU A 120 25.21 -9.06 -4.26
C GLU A 120 24.37 -8.79 -3.01
N ARG A 121 24.86 -9.29 -1.87
CA ARG A 121 24.17 -9.05 -0.59
C ARG A 121 24.64 -7.76 0.03
N SER A 122 23.69 -6.95 0.55
CA SER A 122 24.01 -5.75 1.31
C SER A 122 23.86 -5.97 2.83
N GLN A 123 24.45 -5.06 3.59
CA GLN A 123 24.23 -4.95 5.03
C GLN A 123 23.32 -3.75 5.30
N GLY A 124 22.64 -3.76 6.43
CA GLY A 124 21.78 -2.66 6.83
C GLY A 124 20.68 -3.11 7.78
N VAL A 125 19.80 -2.20 8.09
CA VAL A 125 18.63 -2.44 8.93
C VAL A 125 17.38 -2.31 8.06
N SER A 126 16.48 -3.29 8.17
CA SER A 126 15.17 -3.21 7.54
C SER A 126 14.38 -2.06 8.15
N SER A 127 13.77 -1.23 7.32
CA SER A 127 13.05 -0.03 7.75
C SER A 127 11.78 0.19 6.94
N LEU A 128 10.75 0.69 7.60
CA LEU A 128 9.65 1.39 6.96
C LEU A 128 10.11 2.84 6.74
N MET A 129 9.92 3.38 5.54
CA MET A 129 10.37 4.73 5.18
C MET A 129 9.19 5.53 4.61
N ALA A 130 9.13 6.82 4.96
CA ALA A 130 8.12 7.75 4.50
C ALA A 130 8.73 8.78 3.54
N PHE A 131 8.04 9.03 2.44
CA PHE A 131 8.38 10.05 1.45
C PHE A 131 7.14 10.87 1.11
N ASP A 132 7.29 12.17 0.91
CA ASP A 132 6.21 13.00 0.42
C ASP A 132 5.74 12.52 -0.95
N LEU A 133 4.44 12.28 -1.10
CA LEU A 133 3.85 11.66 -2.29
C LEU A 133 3.89 12.56 -3.54
N GLU A 134 4.03 13.87 -3.38
CA GLU A 134 4.10 14.84 -4.47
C GLU A 134 5.54 15.13 -4.90
N THR A 135 6.45 15.33 -3.93
CA THR A 135 7.82 15.79 -4.16
C THR A 135 8.85 14.67 -4.18
N GLY A 136 8.57 13.53 -3.50
CA GLY A 136 9.53 12.45 -3.27
C GLY A 136 10.60 12.77 -2.22
N GLU A 137 10.43 13.84 -1.44
CA GLU A 137 11.33 14.16 -0.33
C GLU A 137 11.13 13.19 0.84
N GLN A 138 12.23 12.76 1.47
CA GLN A 138 12.17 11.85 2.61
C GLN A 138 11.64 12.54 3.85
N GLU A 139 10.61 11.98 4.48
CA GLU A 139 9.96 12.51 5.68
C GLU A 139 10.33 11.74 6.94
N GLY A 140 10.61 10.42 6.82
CA GLY A 140 10.90 9.61 7.99
C GLY A 140 11.53 8.26 7.68
N VAL A 141 12.19 7.70 8.70
CA VAL A 141 12.79 6.35 8.68
C VAL A 141 12.47 5.66 10.00
N TYR A 142 11.82 4.51 9.94
CA TYR A 142 11.37 3.75 11.10
C TYR A 142 11.99 2.35 11.08
N PRO A 143 13.14 2.15 11.76
CA PRO A 143 13.83 0.88 11.76
C PRO A 143 13.01 -0.23 12.43
N PHE A 144 13.02 -1.41 11.85
CA PHE A 144 12.44 -2.60 12.48
C PHE A 144 13.31 -3.06 13.66
N PRO A 145 12.68 -3.33 14.82
CA PRO A 145 13.41 -3.79 15.98
C PRO A 145 13.93 -5.23 15.79
N PRO A 146 15.03 -5.59 16.51
CA PRO A 146 15.58 -6.95 16.46
C PRO A 146 14.56 -8.06 16.76
N PRO A 147 14.80 -9.32 16.32
CA PRO A 147 15.92 -9.78 15.49
C PRO A 147 15.87 -9.24 14.06
N ALA A 148 16.89 -9.55 13.25
CA ALA A 148 16.96 -9.14 11.85
C ALA A 148 15.63 -9.41 11.12
N SER A 149 15.11 -8.41 10.47
CA SER A 149 13.76 -8.35 9.89
C SER A 149 13.83 -8.15 8.38
N ALA A 150 12.71 -8.43 7.72
CA ALA A 150 12.47 -8.00 6.35
C ALA A 150 11.05 -7.38 6.29
N CYS A 151 10.99 -6.03 6.31
CA CYS A 151 9.79 -5.28 5.96
C CYS A 151 9.35 -5.68 4.56
N ASN A 152 8.11 -6.13 4.38
CA ASN A 152 7.69 -6.62 3.07
C ASN A 152 6.52 -5.80 2.52
N ASP A 153 5.32 -5.96 3.02
CA ASP A 153 4.16 -5.25 2.50
C ASP A 153 3.56 -4.28 3.53
N ILE A 154 2.73 -3.35 3.05
CA ILE A 154 2.24 -2.20 3.81
C ILE A 154 0.74 -2.05 3.63
N ALA A 155 0.04 -1.73 4.72
CA ALA A 155 -1.37 -1.30 4.68
C ALA A 155 -1.62 -0.14 5.63
N ILE A 156 -2.65 0.67 5.33
CA ILE A 156 -3.10 1.75 6.20
C ILE A 156 -4.37 1.30 6.92
N GLY A 157 -4.35 1.37 8.23
CA GLY A 157 -5.49 1.05 9.07
C GLY A 157 -6.57 2.14 9.06
N PRO A 158 -7.80 1.80 9.50
CA PRO A 158 -8.91 2.76 9.54
C PRO A 158 -8.66 4.00 10.41
N ASP A 159 -7.72 3.91 11.34
CA ASP A 159 -7.29 5.00 12.23
C ASP A 159 -6.11 5.82 11.69
N GLY A 160 -5.64 5.52 10.47
CA GLY A 160 -4.48 6.15 9.84
C GLY A 160 -3.14 5.56 10.29
N SER A 161 -3.12 4.52 11.12
CA SER A 161 -1.89 3.80 11.45
C SER A 161 -1.36 3.03 10.25
N VAL A 162 -0.04 2.98 10.12
CA VAL A 162 0.64 2.20 9.09
C VAL A 162 1.01 0.83 9.64
N PHE A 163 0.64 -0.22 8.92
CA PHE A 163 0.97 -1.59 9.26
C PHE A 163 1.98 -2.13 8.25
N ALA A 164 2.99 -2.84 8.75
CA ALA A 164 4.01 -3.45 7.89
C ALA A 164 4.34 -4.87 8.34
N THR A 165 4.50 -5.77 7.39
CA THR A 165 4.81 -7.17 7.63
C THR A 165 6.31 -7.40 7.78
N ASP A 166 6.68 -8.39 8.60
CA ASP A 166 8.04 -8.89 8.78
C ASP A 166 8.08 -10.38 8.46
N THR A 167 8.37 -10.67 7.21
CA THR A 167 8.28 -12.00 6.61
C THR A 167 9.03 -13.09 7.35
N PRO A 168 10.34 -12.94 7.69
CA PRO A 168 11.09 -14.03 8.30
C PRO A 168 10.67 -14.36 9.73
N ASN A 169 10.09 -13.40 10.46
CA ASN A 169 9.78 -13.56 11.87
C ASN A 169 8.27 -13.72 12.15
N GLY A 170 7.40 -13.66 11.14
CA GLY A 170 5.95 -13.78 11.31
C GLY A 170 5.38 -12.70 12.22
N ARG A 171 5.79 -11.44 12.02
CA ARG A 171 5.38 -10.30 12.81
C ARG A 171 4.66 -9.27 11.96
N ILE A 172 3.76 -8.54 12.58
CA ILE A 172 3.14 -7.33 12.02
C ILE A 172 3.53 -6.18 12.94
N PHE A 173 4.08 -5.12 12.38
CA PHE A 173 4.38 -3.88 13.10
C PHE A 173 3.35 -2.81 12.75
N ARG A 174 3.15 -1.88 13.67
CA ARG A 174 2.28 -0.72 13.53
C ARG A 174 3.06 0.55 13.85
N LEU A 175 2.84 1.58 13.05
CA LEU A 175 3.25 2.95 13.31
C LEU A 175 1.98 3.78 13.51
N GLU A 176 1.73 4.27 14.72
CA GLU A 176 0.60 5.18 14.98
C GLU A 176 0.85 6.56 14.37
N PRO A 177 -0.21 7.29 14.00
CA PRO A 177 -0.05 8.66 13.50
C PRO A 177 0.75 9.53 14.45
N GLY A 178 1.86 10.10 13.97
CA GLY A 178 2.76 10.96 14.76
C GLY A 178 3.70 10.24 15.71
N ALA A 179 3.76 8.91 15.68
CA ALA A 179 4.74 8.14 16.46
C ALA A 179 6.13 8.18 15.82
N ASP A 180 7.17 8.09 16.66
CA ASP A 180 8.57 8.10 16.23
C ASP A 180 9.16 6.69 16.04
N ALA A 181 8.40 5.63 16.36
CA ALA A 181 8.89 4.24 16.31
C ALA A 181 7.77 3.25 16.03
N LEU A 182 8.15 2.15 15.37
CA LEU A 182 7.30 1.00 15.14
C LEU A 182 7.04 0.24 16.45
N GLU A 183 5.79 -0.16 16.67
CA GLU A 183 5.37 -1.04 17.76
C GLU A 183 4.98 -2.40 17.21
N LEU A 184 5.27 -3.47 17.98
CA LEU A 184 4.81 -4.81 17.63
C LEU A 184 3.28 -4.86 17.78
N TYR A 185 2.58 -4.99 16.66
CA TYR A 185 1.15 -5.18 16.66
C TYR A 185 0.75 -6.62 16.97
N GLY A 186 1.46 -7.59 16.37
CA GLY A 186 1.22 -9.00 16.63
C GLY A 186 2.31 -9.89 16.03
N ALA A 187 2.38 -11.12 16.56
CA ALA A 187 3.26 -12.16 16.07
C ALA A 187 2.63 -13.54 16.29
N ASP A 188 2.79 -14.42 15.33
CA ASP A 188 2.34 -15.80 15.42
C ASP A 188 3.25 -16.71 14.58
N PRO A 189 3.60 -17.94 15.04
CA PRO A 189 4.37 -18.90 14.24
C PRO A 189 3.74 -19.21 12.86
N ALA A 190 2.41 -19.16 12.73
CA ALA A 190 1.72 -19.36 11.44
C ALA A 190 1.96 -18.21 10.45
N LEU A 191 2.39 -17.05 10.94
CA LEU A 191 2.73 -15.90 10.12
C LEU A 191 4.17 -15.93 9.58
N VAL A 192 5.01 -16.91 9.95
CA VAL A 192 6.37 -17.02 9.37
C VAL A 192 6.27 -17.27 7.86
N GLY A 193 6.66 -16.27 7.07
CA GLY A 193 6.40 -16.20 5.64
C GLY A 193 5.25 -15.26 5.28
N ILE A 194 4.76 -14.45 6.22
CA ILE A 194 3.78 -13.40 5.94
C ILE A 194 4.32 -12.46 4.86
N ASP A 195 3.44 -12.05 3.95
CA ASP A 195 3.78 -11.19 2.84
C ASP A 195 2.75 -10.08 2.70
N GLY A 196 1.76 -10.21 1.83
CA GLY A 196 0.73 -9.22 1.59
C GLY A 196 -0.16 -8.97 2.80
N ILE A 197 -0.54 -7.71 2.99
CA ILE A 197 -1.39 -7.21 4.07
C ILE A 197 -2.39 -6.20 3.55
N ALA A 198 -3.66 -6.31 3.93
CA ALA A 198 -4.68 -5.34 3.54
C ALA A 198 -5.85 -5.30 4.53
N PHE A 199 -6.43 -4.12 4.72
CA PHE A 199 -7.70 -3.95 5.42
C PHE A 199 -8.87 -3.99 4.45
N ALA A 200 -9.95 -4.66 4.85
CA ALA A 200 -11.25 -4.52 4.20
C ALA A 200 -11.92 -3.19 4.60
N GLU A 201 -12.97 -2.81 3.89
CA GLU A 201 -13.71 -1.57 4.17
C GLU A 201 -14.31 -1.51 5.58
N ASP A 202 -14.64 -2.66 6.17
CA ASP A 202 -15.16 -2.76 7.54
C ASP A 202 -14.06 -2.72 8.63
N GLY A 203 -12.79 -2.58 8.24
CA GLY A 203 -11.64 -2.55 9.12
C GLY A 203 -11.08 -3.92 9.50
N THR A 204 -11.59 -5.00 8.92
CA THR A 204 -11.02 -6.34 9.13
C THR A 204 -9.67 -6.46 8.42
N LEU A 205 -8.67 -6.92 9.13
CA LEU A 205 -7.31 -7.11 8.61
C LEU A 205 -7.13 -8.53 8.06
N TYR A 206 -6.61 -8.62 6.84
CA TYR A 206 -6.23 -9.86 6.19
C TYR A 206 -4.77 -9.85 5.79
N VAL A 207 -4.16 -11.04 5.82
CA VAL A 207 -2.78 -11.25 5.39
C VAL A 207 -2.68 -12.55 4.60
N ASN A 208 -1.73 -12.61 3.68
CA ASN A 208 -1.35 -13.85 3.03
C ASN A 208 0.03 -14.33 3.50
N ASN A 209 0.37 -15.56 3.17
CA ASN A 209 1.65 -16.17 3.52
C ASN A 209 2.25 -16.87 2.31
N VAL A 210 3.35 -16.33 1.81
CA VAL A 210 4.05 -16.78 0.59
C VAL A 210 4.66 -18.19 0.73
N ARG A 211 4.94 -18.64 1.97
CA ARG A 211 5.56 -19.94 2.24
C ARG A 211 4.55 -21.07 2.41
N THR A 212 3.44 -20.78 3.10
CA THR A 212 2.43 -21.79 3.41
C THR A 212 1.28 -21.79 2.42
N ASN A 213 1.22 -20.79 1.51
CA ASN A 213 0.16 -20.62 0.52
C ASN A 213 -1.22 -20.47 1.18
N GLU A 214 -1.30 -19.60 2.19
CA GLU A 214 -2.48 -19.41 3.02
C GLU A 214 -2.90 -17.94 3.07
N ILE A 215 -4.19 -17.71 3.33
CA ILE A 215 -4.74 -16.41 3.68
C ILE A 215 -5.32 -16.51 5.08
N PHE A 216 -5.04 -15.51 5.90
CA PHE A 216 -5.56 -15.41 7.26
C PHE A 216 -6.35 -14.12 7.45
N ARG A 217 -7.45 -14.22 8.20
CA ARG A 217 -8.04 -13.09 8.89
C ARG A 217 -7.32 -12.92 10.24
N VAL A 218 -6.88 -11.71 10.53
CA VAL A 218 -6.30 -11.32 11.81
C VAL A 218 -7.45 -10.99 12.76
N GLU A 219 -7.62 -11.78 13.80
CA GLU A 219 -8.65 -11.55 14.82
C GLU A 219 -8.26 -10.39 15.73
N GLN A 220 -9.18 -9.46 15.92
CA GLN A 220 -8.97 -8.24 16.69
C GLN A 220 -10.01 -8.13 17.82
N ASN A 221 -9.59 -7.63 18.95
CA ASN A 221 -10.53 -7.22 19.99
C ASN A 221 -11.11 -5.82 19.71
N ARG A 222 -12.00 -5.33 20.58
CA ARG A 222 -12.62 -4.00 20.43
C ARG A 222 -11.65 -2.81 20.50
N ARG A 223 -10.40 -3.05 20.88
CA ARG A 223 -9.33 -2.03 20.93
C ARG A 223 -8.46 -2.06 19.67
N GLY A 224 -8.77 -2.95 18.74
CA GLY A 224 -7.95 -3.17 17.54
C GLY A 224 -6.66 -3.97 17.82
N GLU A 225 -6.52 -4.62 18.99
CA GLU A 225 -5.36 -5.45 19.31
C GLU A 225 -5.54 -6.86 18.72
N MET A 226 -4.49 -7.42 18.13
CA MET A 226 -4.50 -8.78 17.60
C MET A 226 -4.74 -9.80 18.74
N THR A 227 -5.67 -10.73 18.53
CA THR A 227 -6.03 -11.79 19.49
C THR A 227 -5.84 -13.20 18.95
N GLY A 228 -5.62 -13.35 17.66
CA GLY A 228 -5.42 -14.64 17.00
C GLY A 228 -5.53 -14.55 15.48
N LEU A 229 -5.59 -15.70 14.86
CA LEU A 229 -5.69 -15.86 13.41
C LEU A 229 -6.78 -16.85 13.06
N THR A 230 -7.55 -16.57 12.02
CA THR A 230 -8.42 -17.55 11.36
C THR A 230 -7.90 -17.79 9.95
N LYS A 231 -7.46 -19.04 9.69
CA LYS A 231 -7.09 -19.47 8.33
C LYS A 231 -8.36 -19.56 7.48
N LEU A 232 -8.33 -18.95 6.30
CA LEU A 232 -9.44 -19.00 5.36
C LEU A 232 -9.40 -20.26 4.50
N THR A 233 -10.58 -20.76 4.12
CA THR A 233 -10.73 -21.77 3.09
C THR A 233 -10.67 -21.08 1.73
N VAL A 234 -9.76 -21.51 0.86
CA VAL A 234 -9.59 -20.91 -0.47
C VAL A 234 -10.26 -21.78 -1.53
N SER A 235 -10.90 -21.16 -2.54
CA SER A 235 -11.57 -21.88 -3.63
C SER A 235 -10.60 -22.50 -4.67
N HIS A 236 -9.36 -22.02 -4.71
CA HIS A 236 -8.28 -22.50 -5.59
C HIS A 236 -7.00 -22.65 -4.78
N GLU A 237 -6.15 -23.59 -5.16
CA GLU A 237 -4.82 -23.73 -4.59
C GLU A 237 -3.98 -22.47 -4.90
N LEU A 238 -3.35 -21.92 -3.86
CA LEU A 238 -2.46 -20.77 -3.97
C LEU A 238 -1.02 -21.24 -4.22
N SER A 239 -0.24 -20.40 -4.89
CA SER A 239 1.17 -20.66 -5.16
C SER A 239 2.00 -19.40 -4.98
N GLY A 240 2.58 -19.22 -3.79
CA GLY A 240 3.34 -18.03 -3.44
C GLY A 240 2.50 -16.75 -3.54
N PRO A 241 1.38 -16.64 -2.78
CA PRO A 241 0.62 -15.39 -2.71
C PRO A 241 1.50 -14.31 -2.10
N ASP A 242 1.56 -13.18 -2.79
CA ASP A 242 2.48 -12.08 -2.58
C ASP A 242 1.69 -10.77 -2.40
N GLY A 243 1.86 -9.75 -3.20
CA GLY A 243 1.16 -8.49 -3.07
C GLY A 243 -0.37 -8.63 -2.93
N PHE A 244 -0.93 -7.92 -1.95
CA PHE A 244 -2.34 -8.00 -1.59
C PHE A 244 -2.92 -6.60 -1.42
N ARG A 245 -3.86 -6.19 -2.30
CA ARG A 245 -4.38 -4.82 -2.33
C ARG A 245 -5.90 -4.80 -2.24
N HIS A 246 -6.46 -4.00 -1.34
CA HIS A 246 -7.90 -3.77 -1.25
C HIS A 246 -8.42 -3.08 -2.51
N ILE A 247 -9.58 -3.52 -3.01
CA ILE A 247 -10.30 -2.91 -4.13
C ILE A 247 -11.51 -2.14 -3.61
N GLU A 248 -12.48 -2.88 -3.06
CA GLU A 248 -13.73 -2.36 -2.51
C GLU A 248 -14.37 -3.40 -1.58
N GLY A 249 -15.09 -2.99 -0.56
CA GLY A 249 -15.80 -3.89 0.35
C GLY A 249 -14.89 -4.97 0.95
N ASN A 250 -15.17 -6.22 0.56
CA ASN A 250 -14.41 -7.42 0.94
C ASN A 250 -13.62 -8.04 -0.23
N ARG A 251 -13.33 -7.26 -1.26
CA ARG A 251 -12.62 -7.68 -2.47
C ARG A 251 -11.20 -7.16 -2.49
N PHE A 252 -10.28 -8.02 -2.88
CA PHE A 252 -8.85 -7.74 -2.90
C PHE A 252 -8.25 -8.21 -4.22
N LEU A 253 -7.22 -7.50 -4.69
CA LEU A 253 -6.36 -7.94 -5.77
C LEU A 253 -5.17 -8.68 -5.16
N GLN A 254 -4.90 -9.90 -5.64
CA GLN A 254 -3.78 -10.72 -5.19
C GLN A 254 -2.92 -11.11 -6.38
N ALA A 255 -1.61 -10.96 -6.21
CA ALA A 255 -0.60 -11.50 -7.10
C ALA A 255 -0.01 -12.79 -6.53
N GLU A 256 0.41 -13.71 -7.43
CA GLU A 256 1.08 -14.95 -7.07
C GLU A 256 2.35 -15.08 -7.91
N GLY A 257 3.47 -14.68 -7.31
CA GLY A 257 4.76 -14.50 -7.96
C GLY A 257 5.24 -15.71 -8.80
N PRO A 258 5.33 -16.92 -8.24
CA PRO A 258 5.92 -18.06 -8.93
C PRO A 258 5.19 -18.52 -10.18
N ILE A 259 3.87 -18.30 -10.26
CA ILE A 259 3.04 -18.79 -11.38
C ILE A 259 2.48 -17.66 -12.24
N GLY A 260 2.84 -16.40 -11.96
CA GLY A 260 2.42 -15.24 -12.75
C GLY A 260 0.91 -15.02 -12.76
N ARG A 261 0.22 -15.36 -11.68
CA ARG A 261 -1.24 -15.24 -11.57
C ARG A 261 -1.66 -13.97 -10.85
N VAL A 262 -2.70 -13.34 -11.39
CA VAL A 262 -3.41 -12.23 -10.74
C VAL A 262 -4.87 -12.62 -10.58
N SER A 263 -5.41 -12.42 -9.39
CA SER A 263 -6.78 -12.81 -9.05
C SER A 263 -7.48 -11.72 -8.24
N ILE A 264 -8.80 -11.63 -8.37
CA ILE A 264 -9.64 -10.98 -7.37
C ILE A 264 -10.00 -12.02 -6.31
N VAL A 265 -9.71 -11.72 -5.06
CA VAL A 265 -10.09 -12.52 -3.89
C VAL A 265 -11.28 -11.86 -3.23
N THR A 266 -12.41 -12.56 -3.20
CA THR A 266 -13.62 -12.11 -2.47
C THR A 266 -13.74 -12.93 -1.19
N ILE A 267 -13.81 -12.26 -0.03
CA ILE A 267 -13.84 -12.92 1.27
C ILE A 267 -15.24 -12.82 1.90
N GLU A 268 -15.85 -13.96 2.19
CA GLU A 268 -17.14 -14.06 2.87
C GLU A 268 -17.02 -15.04 4.06
N GLY A 269 -17.16 -14.53 5.28
CA GLY A 269 -16.91 -15.32 6.49
C GLY A 269 -15.48 -15.87 6.51
N ASP A 270 -15.34 -17.20 6.56
CA ASP A 270 -14.05 -17.89 6.58
C ASP A 270 -13.67 -18.46 5.19
N THR A 271 -14.28 -17.95 4.11
CA THR A 271 -14.03 -18.43 2.74
C THR A 271 -13.50 -17.29 1.87
N ALA A 272 -12.41 -17.57 1.15
CA ALA A 272 -11.82 -16.71 0.13
C ALA A 272 -12.03 -17.33 -1.25
N THR A 273 -12.85 -16.70 -2.08
CA THR A 273 -13.15 -17.12 -3.46
C THR A 273 -12.26 -16.34 -4.42
N LEU A 274 -11.49 -17.05 -5.24
CA LEU A 274 -10.61 -16.46 -6.25
C LEU A 274 -11.33 -16.41 -7.61
N THR A 275 -11.31 -15.24 -8.23
CA THR A 275 -11.61 -15.04 -9.65
C THR A 275 -10.30 -14.74 -10.36
N ILE A 276 -9.78 -15.69 -11.13
CA ILE A 276 -8.52 -15.54 -11.84
C ILE A 276 -8.72 -14.55 -12.99
N LEU A 277 -7.91 -13.50 -13.03
CA LEU A 277 -7.88 -12.50 -14.09
C LEU A 277 -6.90 -12.88 -15.19
N THR A 278 -5.74 -13.38 -14.81
CA THR A 278 -4.70 -13.93 -15.69
C THR A 278 -3.80 -14.91 -14.93
N ASP A 279 -3.25 -15.88 -15.62
CA ASP A 279 -2.21 -16.81 -15.16
C ASP A 279 -1.11 -17.00 -16.23
N GLU A 280 -0.99 -16.02 -17.14
CA GLU A 280 -0.09 -16.06 -18.30
C GLU A 280 1.20 -15.25 -18.10
N LEU A 281 1.35 -14.52 -16.96
CA LEU A 281 2.57 -13.77 -16.67
C LEU A 281 3.68 -14.71 -16.19
N THR A 282 4.93 -14.29 -16.35
CA THR A 282 6.06 -15.16 -15.98
C THR A 282 6.34 -15.13 -14.47
N SER A 283 6.26 -13.95 -13.84
CA SER A 283 6.51 -13.75 -12.42
C SER A 283 5.89 -12.42 -11.98
N THR A 284 4.89 -12.48 -11.12
CA THR A 284 4.10 -11.31 -10.72
C THR A 284 4.00 -11.20 -9.21
N PRO A 285 4.93 -10.49 -8.53
CA PRO A 285 4.87 -10.29 -7.08
C PRO A 285 3.84 -9.23 -6.67
N GLY A 286 3.43 -8.33 -7.57
CA GLY A 286 2.50 -7.26 -7.23
C GLY A 286 1.57 -6.84 -8.35
N ALA A 287 0.39 -6.37 -7.96
CA ALA A 287 -0.57 -5.72 -8.85
C ALA A 287 -1.31 -4.62 -8.09
N THR A 288 -1.72 -3.57 -8.81
CA THR A 288 -2.48 -2.44 -8.24
C THR A 288 -3.70 -2.11 -9.10
N PRO A 289 -4.86 -1.76 -8.52
CA PRO A 289 -6.05 -1.41 -9.28
C PRO A 289 -6.00 0.05 -9.72
N VAL A 290 -6.38 0.32 -10.97
CA VAL A 290 -6.68 1.66 -11.49
C VAL A 290 -7.99 1.59 -12.27
N GLY A 291 -9.07 2.09 -11.72
CA GLY A 291 -10.39 1.91 -12.30
C GLY A 291 -10.75 0.43 -12.47
N ASP A 292 -11.09 0.01 -13.68
CA ASP A 292 -11.45 -1.38 -14.02
C ASP A 292 -10.24 -2.22 -14.51
N THR A 293 -9.01 -1.77 -14.27
CA THR A 293 -7.78 -2.42 -14.73
C THR A 293 -6.83 -2.69 -13.57
N ALA A 294 -6.35 -3.92 -13.47
CA ALA A 294 -5.22 -4.27 -12.62
C ALA A 294 -3.92 -4.08 -13.41
N TYR A 295 -2.98 -3.32 -12.88
CA TYR A 295 -1.63 -3.20 -13.43
C TYR A 295 -0.71 -4.14 -12.67
N ALA A 296 -0.31 -5.22 -13.34
CA ALA A 296 0.53 -6.28 -12.78
C ALA A 296 1.98 -6.13 -13.23
N ILE A 297 2.91 -6.08 -12.29
CA ILE A 297 4.34 -6.04 -12.59
C ILE A 297 4.88 -7.42 -12.97
N GLU A 298 5.82 -7.46 -13.91
CA GLU A 298 6.62 -8.65 -14.19
C GLU A 298 8.05 -8.44 -13.67
N SER A 299 8.39 -9.15 -12.59
CA SER A 299 9.59 -8.86 -11.81
C SER A 299 10.89 -9.30 -12.47
N GLN A 300 10.87 -10.40 -13.22
CA GLN A 300 12.05 -11.03 -13.81
C GLN A 300 13.19 -11.31 -12.81
N ILE A 301 12.88 -11.41 -11.51
CA ILE A 301 13.84 -11.70 -10.42
C ILE A 301 14.62 -13.01 -10.67
N GLY A 302 14.06 -13.94 -11.44
CA GLY A 302 14.76 -15.15 -11.87
C GLY A 302 16.14 -14.89 -12.46
N HIS A 303 16.35 -13.78 -13.17
CA HIS A 303 17.66 -13.39 -13.71
C HIS A 303 18.72 -13.10 -12.62
N LEU A 304 18.30 -12.82 -11.39
CA LEU A 304 19.19 -12.63 -10.24
C LEU A 304 19.40 -13.91 -9.42
N THR A 305 18.37 -14.75 -9.34
CA THR A 305 18.33 -15.88 -8.41
C THR A 305 18.61 -17.22 -9.07
N ASP A 306 18.19 -17.41 -10.35
CA ASP A 306 18.39 -18.66 -11.09
C ASP A 306 19.75 -18.64 -11.83
N PRO A 307 20.66 -19.58 -11.54
CA PRO A 307 21.93 -19.70 -12.26
C PRO A 307 21.76 -19.88 -13.78
N ALA A 308 20.66 -20.47 -14.24
CA ALA A 308 20.40 -20.68 -15.67
C ALA A 308 20.09 -19.39 -16.42
N LEU A 309 19.50 -18.41 -15.75
CA LEU A 309 19.09 -17.11 -16.32
C LEU A 309 20.11 -16.00 -16.09
N ARG A 310 21.03 -16.16 -15.13
CA ARG A 310 21.95 -15.11 -14.66
C ARG A 310 22.80 -14.45 -15.77
N ASN A 311 23.13 -15.17 -16.83
CA ASN A 311 23.91 -14.66 -17.95
C ASN A 311 23.06 -14.21 -19.14
N THR A 312 21.74 -14.24 -18.99
CA THR A 312 20.80 -13.76 -20.00
C THR A 312 20.30 -12.40 -19.55
N PRO A 313 20.39 -11.34 -20.38
CA PRO A 313 19.85 -10.04 -20.02
C PRO A 313 18.32 -10.17 -19.83
N PRO A 314 17.73 -9.48 -18.84
CA PRO A 314 16.27 -9.42 -18.72
C PRO A 314 15.69 -8.71 -19.95
N GLY A 315 14.41 -8.99 -20.23
CA GLY A 315 13.62 -8.26 -21.20
C GLY A 315 13.28 -6.83 -20.69
N PRO A 316 12.49 -6.07 -21.47
CA PRO A 316 11.95 -4.83 -20.94
C PRO A 316 11.10 -5.09 -19.71
N PHE A 317 11.25 -4.25 -18.68
CA PHE A 317 10.40 -4.33 -17.50
C PHE A 317 9.06 -3.64 -17.76
N MET A 318 7.97 -4.36 -17.46
CA MET A 318 6.62 -3.97 -17.82
C MET A 318 5.65 -4.06 -16.65
N LEU A 319 4.61 -3.24 -16.69
CA LEU A 319 3.36 -3.49 -16.01
C LEU A 319 2.34 -3.83 -17.08
N TYR A 320 1.70 -4.97 -16.93
CA TYR A 320 0.67 -5.44 -17.84
C TYR A 320 -0.72 -5.01 -17.39
N ALA A 321 -1.50 -4.45 -18.30
CA ALA A 321 -2.86 -4.02 -18.05
C ALA A 321 -3.82 -5.22 -18.17
N VAL A 322 -4.35 -5.68 -17.04
CA VAL A 322 -5.23 -6.83 -16.93
C VAL A 322 -6.65 -6.35 -16.58
N PRO A 323 -7.67 -6.56 -17.43
CA PRO A 323 -9.04 -6.17 -17.12
C PRO A 323 -9.57 -6.89 -15.87
N MET A 324 -10.24 -6.16 -14.97
CA MET A 324 -10.87 -6.72 -13.75
C MET A 324 -12.36 -7.12 -13.93
N ARG A 325 -12.79 -7.37 -15.18
CA ARG A 325 -14.17 -7.76 -15.52
C ARG A 325 -14.21 -9.15 -16.12
#